data_e84a686be18a937530567b34a8be166f
#
_entry.id   e84a686be18a937530567b34a8be166f
#
_cell.length_a   1.000
_cell.length_b   1.000
_cell.length_c   1.000
_cell.angle_alpha   90.00
_cell.angle_beta   90.00
_cell.angle_gamma   90.00
#
_symmetry.space_group_name_H-M   'P 1'
#
loop_
_entity.id
_entity.type
_entity.pdbx_description
1 polymer ?
#
loop_
_entity_poly.entity_id
_entity_poly.type
_entity_poly.pdbx_seq_one_letter_code
_entity_poly.pdbx_strand_id
1 'polypeptide(L)'
;MLNLTKASGYGSYLMHHTMVHEQMQFFLRGFRRDAHPMSVLTGLVGAMAAFYHDEIDYSDPYAREVAQIRLIAKMPTLVAMAYKYSVGQPFIYPDNSLSYTANFMRMMFATPCEEYKVNPVLVRALDRIFTLHADHEQNASTSTVRLCGSSGTNPFAAISAGIACLWGPAHGGANEACLQMLNEIQANGGVD
;
A
#
# COMPACT_ATOMS: atom_id res chain seq x y z
N MET A 1 -11.56 -15.25 -16.65
CA MET A 1 -10.17 -15.44 -17.08
C MET A 1 -9.61 -14.07 -17.47
N LEU A 2 -8.69 -13.51 -16.67
CA LEU A 2 -7.92 -12.34 -17.07
C LEU A 2 -7.06 -12.71 -18.27
N ASN A 3 -7.27 -12.00 -19.37
CA ASN A 3 -6.51 -12.21 -20.60
C ASN A 3 -5.05 -11.81 -20.32
N LEU A 4 -4.10 -12.74 -20.47
CA LEU A 4 -2.66 -12.54 -20.18
C LEU A 4 -2.06 -11.31 -20.89
N THR A 5 -2.57 -10.94 -22.06
CA THR A 5 -2.19 -9.72 -22.76
C THR A 5 -2.71 -8.44 -22.08
N LYS A 6 -3.89 -8.48 -21.44
CA LYS A 6 -4.38 -7.39 -20.59
C LYS A 6 -3.60 -7.31 -19.27
N ALA A 7 -3.20 -8.45 -18.71
CA ALA A 7 -2.41 -8.46 -17.47
C ALA A 7 -1.01 -7.84 -17.64
N SER A 8 -0.33 -8.08 -18.77
CA SER A 8 0.96 -7.44 -19.05
C SER A 8 0.83 -5.92 -19.31
N GLY A 9 -0.21 -5.49 -20.00
CA GLY A 9 -0.52 -4.07 -20.19
C GLY A 9 -0.89 -3.36 -18.90
N TYR A 10 -1.68 -4.01 -18.04
CA TYR A 10 -2.08 -3.46 -16.74
C TYR A 10 -0.89 -3.29 -15.78
N GLY A 11 0.02 -4.29 -15.73
CA GLY A 11 1.23 -4.20 -14.94
C GLY A 11 2.14 -3.05 -15.38
N SER A 12 2.35 -2.87 -16.68
CA SER A 12 3.09 -1.74 -17.22
C SER A 12 2.42 -0.40 -16.88
N TYR A 13 1.10 -0.33 -16.97
CA TYR A 13 0.36 0.90 -16.65
C TYR A 13 0.46 1.26 -15.16
N LEU A 14 0.39 0.27 -14.26
CA LEU A 14 0.60 0.48 -12.82
C LEU A 14 1.97 1.11 -12.53
N MET A 15 3.03 0.62 -13.20
CA MET A 15 4.39 1.11 -12.94
C MET A 15 4.61 2.57 -13.33
N HIS A 16 3.77 3.16 -14.19
CA HIS A 16 3.82 4.58 -14.54
C HIS A 16 3.08 5.49 -13.54
N HIS A 17 2.38 4.93 -12.55
CA HIS A 17 1.63 5.68 -11.55
C HIS A 17 2.19 5.57 -10.11
N THR A 18 3.40 5.06 -9.94
CA THR A 18 4.01 4.76 -8.63
C THR A 18 4.40 6.00 -7.83
N MET A 19 4.78 7.10 -8.50
CA MET A 19 5.17 8.35 -7.83
C MET A 19 4.00 9.01 -7.12
N VAL A 20 4.25 9.51 -5.92
CA VAL A 20 3.35 10.40 -5.18
C VAL A 20 3.82 11.85 -5.30
N HIS A 21 2.90 12.80 -5.08
CA HIS A 21 3.25 14.21 -5.11
C HIS A 21 4.25 14.55 -3.98
N GLU A 22 5.27 15.35 -4.26
CA GLU A 22 6.32 15.72 -3.29
C GLU A 22 5.77 16.35 -1.98
N GLN A 23 4.65 17.05 -2.05
CA GLN A 23 3.95 17.59 -0.88
C GLN A 23 3.56 16.51 0.14
N MET A 24 3.41 15.26 -0.27
CA MET A 24 3.13 14.14 0.65
C MET A 24 4.24 13.94 1.67
N GLN A 25 5.49 14.27 1.34
CA GLN A 25 6.61 14.23 2.29
C GLN A 25 6.45 15.26 3.41
N PHE A 26 5.97 16.46 3.07
CA PHE A 26 5.71 17.50 4.08
C PHE A 26 4.52 17.13 4.96
N PHE A 27 3.47 16.59 4.38
CA PHE A 27 2.33 16.08 5.15
C PHE A 27 2.74 14.98 6.13
N LEU A 28 3.60 14.04 5.69
CA LEU A 28 4.14 12.96 6.54
C LEU A 28 4.93 13.50 7.73
N ARG A 29 5.65 14.61 7.58
CA ARG A 29 6.42 15.25 8.67
C ARG A 29 5.53 15.82 9.79
N GLY A 30 4.24 15.94 9.58
CA GLY A 30 3.27 16.32 10.61
C GLY A 30 2.94 15.20 11.60
N PHE A 31 3.26 13.95 11.28
CA PHE A 31 3.07 12.82 12.18
C PHE A 31 4.23 12.68 13.17
N ARG A 32 3.95 12.10 14.32
CA ARG A 32 5.01 11.64 15.22
C ARG A 32 5.71 10.42 14.56
N ARG A 33 7.02 10.29 14.78
CA ARG A 33 7.79 9.16 14.22
C ARG A 33 7.38 7.80 14.77
N ASP A 34 6.91 7.78 16.02
CA ASP A 34 6.41 6.60 16.73
C ASP A 34 4.88 6.39 16.53
N ALA A 35 4.25 7.13 15.62
CA ALA A 35 2.85 6.92 15.30
C ALA A 35 2.63 5.52 14.71
N HIS A 36 1.50 4.92 15.05
CA HIS A 36 1.12 3.62 14.50
C HIS A 36 1.05 3.68 12.96
N PRO A 37 1.69 2.76 12.22
CA PRO A 37 1.79 2.84 10.75
C PRO A 37 0.42 2.88 10.06
N MET A 38 -0.60 2.21 10.60
CA MET A 38 -1.95 2.25 10.04
C MET A 38 -2.59 3.63 10.20
N SER A 39 -2.32 4.36 11.29
CA SER A 39 -2.76 5.75 11.48
C SER A 39 -2.13 6.67 10.43
N VAL A 40 -0.82 6.54 10.23
CA VAL A 40 -0.08 7.30 9.21
C VAL A 40 -0.64 7.00 7.82
N LEU A 41 -0.83 5.73 7.49
CA LEU A 41 -1.33 5.32 6.17
C LEU A 41 -2.76 5.80 5.92
N THR A 42 -3.64 5.75 6.92
CA THR A 42 -4.99 6.33 6.85
C THR A 42 -4.93 7.81 6.47
N GLY A 43 -4.07 8.58 7.13
CA GLY A 43 -3.88 10.01 6.84
C GLY A 43 -3.31 10.26 5.45
N LEU A 44 -2.26 9.52 5.07
CA LEU A 44 -1.60 9.68 3.76
C LEU A 44 -2.55 9.38 2.60
N VAL A 45 -3.31 8.28 2.68
CA VAL A 45 -4.25 7.91 1.60
C VAL A 45 -5.41 8.90 1.52
N GLY A 46 -5.93 9.34 2.67
CA GLY A 46 -6.96 10.39 2.69
C GLY A 46 -6.47 11.72 2.11
N ALA A 47 -5.24 12.12 2.44
CA ALA A 47 -4.63 13.35 1.93
C ALA A 47 -4.44 13.32 0.40
N MET A 48 -4.24 12.14 -0.21
CA MET A 48 -4.16 12.02 -1.67
C MET A 48 -5.41 12.53 -2.39
N ALA A 49 -6.57 12.53 -1.76
CA ALA A 49 -7.79 13.09 -2.34
C ALA A 49 -7.61 14.56 -2.76
N ALA A 50 -6.80 15.34 -2.02
CA ALA A 50 -6.54 16.74 -2.32
C ALA A 50 -5.74 16.96 -3.62
N PHE A 51 -5.03 15.94 -4.11
CA PHE A 51 -4.22 16.04 -5.33
C PHE A 51 -4.95 15.54 -6.60
N TYR A 52 -6.14 14.94 -6.45
CA TYR A 52 -6.88 14.32 -7.55
C TYR A 52 -8.37 14.70 -7.57
N HIS A 53 -8.80 15.68 -6.77
CA HIS A 53 -10.23 16.03 -6.63
C HIS A 53 -10.83 16.63 -7.91
N ASP A 54 -10.04 17.36 -8.69
CA ASP A 54 -10.49 18.05 -9.90
C ASP A 54 -10.59 17.12 -11.13
N GLU A 55 -9.95 15.96 -11.07
CA GLU A 55 -9.79 15.06 -12.22
C GLU A 55 -10.80 13.91 -12.24
N ILE A 56 -11.66 13.78 -11.23
CA ILE A 56 -12.44 12.56 -11.06
C ILE A 56 -13.94 12.87 -11.23
N ASP A 57 -14.44 12.63 -12.43
CA ASP A 57 -15.87 12.37 -12.65
C ASP A 57 -16.14 10.88 -12.39
N TYR A 58 -16.74 10.58 -11.24
CA TYR A 58 -17.07 9.19 -10.85
C TYR A 58 -18.17 8.55 -11.69
N SER A 59 -18.90 9.31 -12.49
CA SER A 59 -19.82 8.77 -13.49
C SER A 59 -19.09 8.16 -14.69
N ASP A 60 -17.87 8.64 -14.99
CA ASP A 60 -17.01 8.10 -16.05
C ASP A 60 -16.30 6.82 -15.60
N PRO A 61 -16.53 5.68 -16.30
CA PRO A 61 -15.84 4.42 -16.02
C PRO A 61 -14.31 4.51 -16.12
N TYR A 62 -13.79 5.30 -17.06
CA TYR A 62 -12.35 5.48 -17.25
C TYR A 62 -11.72 6.23 -16.07
N ALA A 63 -12.34 7.29 -15.59
CA ALA A 63 -11.86 8.03 -14.41
C ALA A 63 -11.82 7.14 -13.16
N ARG A 64 -12.82 6.25 -12.99
CA ARG A 64 -12.82 5.25 -11.91
C ARG A 64 -11.67 4.26 -12.03
N GLU A 65 -11.41 3.75 -13.23
CA GLU A 65 -10.29 2.83 -13.48
C GLU A 65 -8.94 3.48 -13.17
N VAL A 66 -8.73 4.71 -13.62
CA VAL A 66 -7.51 5.49 -13.34
C VAL A 66 -7.33 5.71 -11.83
N ALA A 67 -8.39 6.04 -11.10
CA ALA A 67 -8.32 6.20 -9.65
C ALA A 67 -7.93 4.89 -8.93
N GLN A 68 -8.47 3.74 -9.36
CA GLN A 68 -8.09 2.43 -8.83
C GLN A 68 -6.63 2.12 -9.10
N ILE A 69 -6.15 2.37 -10.31
CA ILE A 69 -4.74 2.16 -10.68
C ILE A 69 -3.81 3.05 -9.84
N ARG A 70 -4.15 4.33 -9.68
CA ARG A 70 -3.39 5.26 -8.84
C ARG A 70 -3.31 4.78 -7.39
N LEU A 71 -4.42 4.32 -6.81
CA LEU A 71 -4.46 3.77 -5.45
C LEU A 71 -3.54 2.57 -5.31
N ILE A 72 -3.66 1.58 -6.19
CA ILE A 72 -2.83 0.36 -6.15
C ILE A 72 -1.36 0.71 -6.36
N ALA A 73 -1.04 1.51 -7.38
CA ALA A 73 0.34 1.83 -7.75
C ALA A 73 1.08 2.64 -6.70
N LYS A 74 0.39 3.55 -6.00
CA LYS A 74 1.01 4.46 -5.01
C LYS A 74 1.08 3.88 -3.60
N MET A 75 0.32 2.83 -3.31
CA MET A 75 0.31 2.23 -1.97
C MET A 75 1.69 1.78 -1.50
N PRO A 76 2.51 1.05 -2.30
CA PRO A 76 3.86 0.68 -1.91
C PRO A 76 4.75 1.89 -1.58
N THR A 77 4.62 2.97 -2.35
CA THR A 77 5.39 4.20 -2.12
C THR A 77 5.00 4.86 -0.81
N LEU A 78 3.71 4.96 -0.50
CA LEU A 78 3.22 5.55 0.75
C LEU A 78 3.65 4.72 1.97
N VAL A 79 3.54 3.39 1.89
CA VAL A 79 3.97 2.49 2.97
C VAL A 79 5.47 2.58 3.20
N ALA A 80 6.27 2.58 2.13
CA ALA A 80 7.72 2.72 2.23
C ALA A 80 8.13 4.08 2.80
N MET A 81 7.47 5.16 2.41
CA MET A 81 7.69 6.49 2.98
C MET A 81 7.37 6.52 4.48
N ALA A 82 6.25 5.96 4.91
CA ALA A 82 5.87 5.88 6.31
C ALA A 82 6.92 5.11 7.14
N TYR A 83 7.39 3.97 6.62
CA TYR A 83 8.45 3.17 7.25
C TYR A 83 9.77 3.95 7.33
N LYS A 84 10.24 4.51 6.21
CA LYS A 84 11.48 5.30 6.17
C LYS A 84 11.45 6.49 7.13
N TYR A 85 10.30 7.14 7.23
CA TYR A 85 10.09 8.23 8.18
C TYR A 85 10.21 7.74 9.63
N SER A 86 9.57 6.64 9.99
CA SER A 86 9.60 6.10 11.35
C SER A 86 11.02 5.73 11.82
N VAL A 87 11.83 5.16 10.93
CA VAL A 87 13.22 4.77 11.24
C VAL A 87 14.24 5.88 10.99
N GLY A 88 13.81 7.06 10.52
CA GLY A 88 14.67 8.21 10.28
C GLY A 88 15.61 8.07 9.09
N GLN A 89 15.26 7.26 8.12
CA GLN A 89 16.01 7.07 6.88
C GLN A 89 15.46 7.95 5.73
N PRO A 90 16.29 8.28 4.72
CA PRO A 90 15.84 9.01 3.55
C PRO A 90 14.88 8.17 2.71
N PHE A 91 13.93 8.85 2.04
CA PHE A 91 13.02 8.21 1.12
C PHE A 91 13.74 7.69 -0.11
N ILE A 92 13.33 6.53 -0.58
CA ILE A 92 13.79 5.92 -1.82
C ILE A 92 12.64 6.03 -2.82
N TYR A 93 12.91 6.68 -3.94
CA TYR A 93 11.93 6.83 -5.01
C TYR A 93 11.69 5.51 -5.75
N PRO A 94 10.48 5.31 -6.30
CA PRO A 94 10.19 4.11 -7.07
C PRO A 94 11.07 4.01 -8.33
N ASP A 95 11.35 2.77 -8.72
CA ASP A 95 12.07 2.41 -9.94
C ASP A 95 11.13 1.60 -10.84
N ASN A 96 10.65 2.23 -11.91
CA ASN A 96 9.65 1.63 -12.79
C ASN A 96 10.20 0.48 -13.65
N SER A 97 11.50 0.19 -13.60
CA SER A 97 12.10 -0.99 -14.24
C SER A 97 11.88 -2.28 -13.45
N LEU A 98 11.52 -2.17 -12.17
CA LEU A 98 11.29 -3.29 -11.27
C LEU A 98 9.81 -3.73 -11.28
N SER A 99 9.57 -4.99 -10.91
CA SER A 99 8.20 -5.47 -10.63
C SER A 99 7.62 -4.75 -9.40
N TYR A 100 6.30 -4.79 -9.25
CA TYR A 100 5.58 -4.17 -8.13
C TYR A 100 6.18 -4.53 -6.76
N THR A 101 6.35 -5.81 -6.50
CA THR A 101 6.89 -6.32 -5.23
C THR A 101 8.38 -6.01 -5.06
N ALA A 102 9.18 -6.14 -6.14
CA ALA A 102 10.60 -5.81 -6.11
C ALA A 102 10.82 -4.31 -5.83
N ASN A 103 10.02 -3.47 -6.45
CA ASN A 103 10.04 -2.02 -6.24
C ASN A 103 9.66 -1.66 -4.80
N PHE A 104 8.62 -2.29 -4.25
CA PHE A 104 8.24 -2.13 -2.84
C PHE A 104 9.40 -2.48 -1.90
N MET A 105 10.02 -3.65 -2.08
CA MET A 105 11.16 -4.06 -1.24
C MET A 105 12.33 -3.09 -1.36
N ARG A 106 12.63 -2.62 -2.57
CA ARG A 106 13.68 -1.63 -2.78
C ARG A 106 13.37 -0.33 -2.03
N MET A 107 12.17 0.21 -2.17
CA MET A 107 11.77 1.44 -1.46
C MET A 107 11.82 1.28 0.06
N MET A 108 11.45 0.11 0.58
CA MET A 108 11.48 -0.17 2.02
C MET A 108 12.90 -0.28 2.57
N PHE A 109 13.81 -0.97 1.91
CA PHE A 109 15.05 -1.46 2.51
C PHE A 109 16.33 -0.86 1.91
N ALA A 110 16.30 -0.30 0.70
CA ALA A 110 17.46 0.34 0.12
C ALA A 110 17.86 1.60 0.90
N THR A 111 19.15 1.94 0.85
CA THR A 111 19.71 3.20 1.31
C THR A 111 20.49 3.87 0.17
N PRO A 112 20.59 5.21 0.12
CA PRO A 112 21.29 5.88 -0.99
C PRO A 112 22.80 5.62 -1.04
N CYS A 113 23.38 5.15 0.05
CA CYS A 113 24.83 4.96 0.19
C CYS A 113 25.31 3.57 -0.23
N GLU A 114 24.40 2.62 -0.48
CA GLU A 114 24.74 1.24 -0.81
C GLU A 114 23.86 0.70 -1.96
N GLU A 115 24.42 -0.22 -2.74
CA GLU A 115 23.66 -0.94 -3.75
C GLU A 115 22.72 -1.96 -3.08
N TYR A 116 21.42 -1.81 -3.28
CA TYR A 116 20.43 -2.76 -2.81
C TYR A 116 20.13 -3.83 -3.87
N LYS A 117 20.52 -5.07 -3.58
CA LYS A 117 20.20 -6.22 -4.44
C LYS A 117 18.91 -6.89 -3.97
N VAL A 118 17.88 -6.78 -4.79
CA VAL A 118 16.58 -7.38 -4.50
C VAL A 118 16.70 -8.91 -4.53
N ASN A 119 16.34 -9.56 -3.43
CA ASN A 119 16.37 -11.03 -3.34
C ASN A 119 15.14 -11.63 -4.07
N PRO A 120 15.33 -12.40 -5.16
CA PRO A 120 14.21 -12.91 -5.96
C PRO A 120 13.36 -13.96 -5.23
N VAL A 121 13.90 -14.62 -4.21
CA VAL A 121 13.12 -15.56 -3.38
C VAL A 121 12.15 -14.81 -2.50
N LEU A 122 12.61 -13.75 -1.84
CA LEU A 122 11.77 -12.90 -1.00
C LEU A 122 10.70 -12.16 -1.83
N VAL A 123 11.05 -11.70 -3.04
CA VAL A 123 10.08 -11.10 -3.96
C VAL A 123 8.95 -12.08 -4.27
N ARG A 124 9.28 -13.32 -4.65
CA ARG A 124 8.25 -14.33 -4.96
C ARG A 124 7.41 -14.71 -3.74
N ALA A 125 8.02 -14.78 -2.56
CA ALA A 125 7.29 -15.06 -1.33
C ALA A 125 6.29 -13.95 -1.00
N LEU A 126 6.73 -12.69 -1.02
CA LEU A 126 5.89 -11.53 -0.74
C LEU A 126 4.80 -11.34 -1.81
N ASP A 127 5.10 -11.61 -3.07
CA ASP A 127 4.14 -11.56 -4.18
C ASP A 127 2.99 -12.55 -3.97
N ARG A 128 3.29 -13.76 -3.48
CA ARG A 128 2.28 -14.75 -3.08
C ARG A 128 1.46 -14.28 -1.88
N ILE A 129 2.09 -13.67 -0.88
CA ILE A 129 1.40 -13.10 0.27
C ILE A 129 0.43 -12.02 -0.17
N PHE A 130 0.84 -11.09 -1.03
CA PHE A 130 -0.05 -10.06 -1.59
C PHE A 130 -1.21 -10.67 -2.37
N THR A 131 -0.95 -11.71 -3.18
CA THR A 131 -2.00 -12.40 -3.93
C THR A 131 -3.02 -13.07 -3.00
N LEU A 132 -2.56 -13.72 -1.93
CA LEU A 132 -3.44 -14.36 -0.93
C LEU A 132 -4.26 -13.35 -0.13
N HIS A 133 -3.79 -12.10 0.00
CA HIS A 133 -4.50 -11.03 0.69
C HIS A 133 -5.37 -10.17 -0.25
N ALA A 134 -5.34 -10.42 -1.55
CA ALA A 134 -6.06 -9.58 -2.52
C ALA A 134 -7.59 -9.76 -2.45
N ASP A 135 -8.05 -10.93 -2.05
CA ASP A 135 -9.48 -11.24 -1.92
C ASP A 135 -9.72 -12.14 -0.70
N HIS A 136 -10.56 -11.66 0.22
CA HIS A 136 -11.03 -12.36 1.42
C HIS A 136 -12.55 -12.33 1.53
N GLU A 137 -13.26 -12.30 0.42
CA GLU A 137 -14.70 -12.09 0.37
C GLU A 137 -15.11 -10.71 0.95
N GLN A 138 -16.34 -10.57 1.41
CA GLN A 138 -16.82 -9.34 2.01
C GLN A 138 -16.41 -9.27 3.49
N ASN A 139 -15.35 -8.52 3.77
CA ASN A 139 -14.89 -8.22 5.13
C ASN A 139 -15.35 -6.81 5.59
N ALA A 140 -14.95 -6.42 6.80
CA ALA A 140 -15.33 -5.14 7.39
C ALA A 140 -14.80 -3.93 6.58
N SER A 141 -13.58 -3.99 6.06
CA SER A 141 -13.02 -2.93 5.19
C SER A 141 -13.78 -2.81 3.88
N THR A 142 -14.07 -3.93 3.22
CA THR A 142 -14.88 -3.95 1.99
C THR A 142 -16.27 -3.34 2.23
N SER A 143 -16.93 -3.70 3.31
CA SER A 143 -18.24 -3.13 3.70
C SER A 143 -18.15 -1.62 3.94
N THR A 144 -17.09 -1.16 4.63
CA THR A 144 -16.83 0.25 4.92
C THR A 144 -16.62 1.04 3.64
N VAL A 145 -15.77 0.56 2.72
CA VAL A 145 -15.50 1.22 1.44
C VAL A 145 -16.76 1.29 0.58
N ARG A 146 -17.56 0.21 0.53
CA ARG A 146 -18.83 0.20 -0.21
C ARG A 146 -19.84 1.18 0.38
N LEU A 147 -19.93 1.27 1.71
CA LEU A 147 -20.79 2.23 2.38
C LEU A 147 -20.37 3.67 2.07
N CYS A 148 -19.08 4.00 2.19
CA CYS A 148 -18.56 5.32 1.81
C CYS A 148 -18.82 5.61 0.32
N GLY A 149 -18.56 4.64 -0.56
CA GLY A 149 -18.77 4.80 -2.00
C GLY A 149 -20.24 5.05 -2.39
N SER A 150 -21.20 4.52 -1.61
CA SER A 150 -22.63 4.72 -1.85
C SER A 150 -23.06 6.19 -1.69
N SER A 151 -22.30 7.00 -0.98
CA SER A 151 -22.51 8.45 -0.84
C SER A 151 -21.86 9.29 -1.94
N GLY A 152 -21.20 8.68 -2.93
CA GLY A 152 -20.41 9.38 -3.94
C GLY A 152 -19.07 9.93 -3.43
N THR A 153 -18.57 9.40 -2.31
CA THR A 153 -17.30 9.82 -1.71
C THR A 153 -16.13 9.57 -2.68
N ASN A 154 -15.17 10.49 -2.69
CA ASN A 154 -13.90 10.35 -3.40
C ASN A 154 -13.23 8.99 -3.08
N PRO A 155 -12.75 8.20 -4.07
CA PRO A 155 -12.17 6.88 -3.84
C PRO A 155 -11.01 6.87 -2.87
N PHE A 156 -10.14 7.88 -2.88
CA PHE A 156 -9.03 7.95 -1.92
C PHE A 156 -9.54 8.10 -0.49
N ALA A 157 -10.57 8.91 -0.27
CA ALA A 157 -11.21 9.05 1.03
C ALA A 157 -11.94 7.76 1.45
N ALA A 158 -12.62 7.09 0.52
CA ALA A 158 -13.31 5.83 0.80
C ALA A 158 -12.31 4.72 1.17
N ILE A 159 -11.18 4.61 0.47
CA ILE A 159 -10.10 3.65 0.80
C ILE A 159 -9.44 4.02 2.12
N SER A 160 -9.23 5.29 2.43
CA SER A 160 -8.75 5.73 3.74
C SER A 160 -9.65 5.24 4.89
N ALA A 161 -10.97 5.33 4.72
CA ALA A 161 -11.92 4.76 5.69
C ALA A 161 -11.81 3.24 5.80
N GLY A 162 -11.58 2.53 4.70
CA GLY A 162 -11.30 1.09 4.69
C GLY A 162 -10.01 0.74 5.43
N ILE A 163 -8.95 1.53 5.28
CA ILE A 163 -7.68 1.36 6.00
C ILE A 163 -7.89 1.61 7.50
N ALA A 164 -8.66 2.63 7.87
CA ALA A 164 -9.02 2.88 9.26
C ALA A 164 -9.81 1.70 9.88
N CYS A 165 -10.72 1.10 9.11
CA CYS A 165 -11.44 -0.10 9.52
C CYS A 165 -10.49 -1.31 9.68
N LEU A 166 -9.54 -1.47 8.73
CA LEU A 166 -8.53 -2.55 8.79
C LEU A 166 -7.64 -2.45 10.03
N TRP A 167 -7.40 -1.26 10.55
CA TRP A 167 -6.61 -1.05 11.76
C TRP A 167 -7.25 -1.64 13.02
N GLY A 168 -8.54 -1.93 13.02
CA GLY A 168 -9.23 -2.52 14.17
C GLY A 168 -8.67 -3.89 14.56
N PRO A 169 -8.53 -4.19 15.87
CA PRO A 169 -7.97 -5.47 16.36
C PRO A 169 -8.80 -6.68 15.94
N ALA A 170 -10.10 -6.50 15.73
CA ALA A 170 -11.01 -7.57 15.28
C ALA A 170 -10.93 -7.81 13.74
N HIS A 171 -10.09 -7.08 13.01
CA HIS A 171 -9.90 -7.22 11.57
C HIS A 171 -8.42 -7.37 11.21
N GLY A 172 -7.63 -6.30 11.19
CA GLY A 172 -6.18 -6.36 10.86
C GLY A 172 -5.33 -6.96 11.98
N GLY A 173 -5.80 -6.98 13.21
CA GLY A 173 -5.08 -7.54 14.38
C GLY A 173 -4.72 -9.03 14.24
N ALA A 174 -5.38 -9.78 13.37
CA ALA A 174 -5.03 -11.17 13.09
C ALA A 174 -3.61 -11.31 12.49
N ASN A 175 -3.17 -10.36 11.65
CA ASN A 175 -1.82 -10.35 11.09
C ASN A 175 -0.77 -10.07 12.16
N GLU A 176 -1.05 -9.15 13.09
CA GLU A 176 -0.17 -8.86 14.23
C GLU A 176 -0.03 -10.09 15.15
N ALA A 177 -1.14 -10.75 15.46
CA ALA A 177 -1.14 -11.98 16.27
C ALA A 177 -0.36 -13.12 15.60
N CYS A 178 -0.45 -13.25 14.28
CA CYS A 178 0.33 -14.21 13.51
C CYS A 178 1.83 -13.93 13.63
N LEU A 179 2.27 -12.68 13.50
CA LEU A 179 3.67 -12.30 13.66
C LEU A 179 4.17 -12.53 15.10
N GLN A 180 3.36 -12.23 16.11
CA GLN A 180 3.67 -12.52 17.50
C GLN A 180 3.88 -14.01 17.73
N MET A 181 2.97 -14.84 17.24
CA MET A 181 3.10 -16.30 17.29
C MET A 181 4.38 -16.80 16.64
N LEU A 182 4.74 -16.29 15.44
CA LEU A 182 5.96 -16.67 14.75
C LEU A 182 7.22 -16.27 15.54
N ASN A 183 7.21 -15.09 16.16
CA ASN A 183 8.30 -14.63 17.02
C ASN A 183 8.44 -15.51 18.28
N GLU A 184 7.34 -15.93 18.89
CA GLU A 184 7.34 -16.84 20.03
C GLU A 184 7.90 -18.22 19.65
N ILE A 185 7.50 -18.76 18.51
CA ILE A 185 8.04 -20.02 17.97
C ILE A 185 9.56 -19.90 17.78
N GLN A 186 10.02 -18.81 17.15
CA GLN A 186 11.45 -18.59 16.92
C GLN A 186 12.22 -18.45 18.25
N ALA A 187 11.67 -17.74 19.23
CA ALA A 187 12.30 -17.56 20.54
C ALA A 187 12.40 -18.87 21.35
N ASN A 188 11.50 -19.82 21.10
CA ASN A 188 11.45 -21.13 21.76
C ASN A 188 12.15 -22.27 20.97
N GLY A 189 13.03 -21.92 20.03
CA GLY A 189 13.87 -22.90 19.31
C GLY A 189 13.45 -23.18 17.87
N GLY A 190 12.39 -22.54 17.38
CA GLY A 190 11.93 -22.70 16.01
C GLY A 190 11.07 -23.94 15.78
N VAL A 191 10.88 -24.27 14.52
CA VAL A 191 10.25 -25.52 14.05
C VAL A 191 11.37 -26.38 13.47
N ASP A 192 11.58 -27.59 13.99
CA ASP A 192 12.55 -28.56 13.48
C ASP A 192 12.17 -29.06 12.08
#